data_62eba4090efd3d8f5e87da7403d3f6a9
#
_entry.id   62eba4090efd3d8f5e87da7403d3f6a9
#
_cell.length_a   1.000
_cell.length_b   1.000
_cell.length_c   1.000
_cell.angle_alpha   90.00
_cell.angle_beta   90.00
_cell.angle_gamma   90.00
#
_symmetry.space_group_name_H-M   'P 1'
#
loop_
_entity.id
_entity.type
_entity.pdbx_description
1 polymer ?
#
loop_
_entity_poly.entity_id
_entity_poly.type
_entity_poly.pdbx_seq_one_letter_code
_entity_poly.pdbx_strand_id
1 'polypeptide(L)'
;MSEKLIKKLNDRISSNETVIGGIEEEIPKQDETINEFTQIVIPIDNEVVSITSQINGLKNQIVVLSQQAYSVGCGTTSGATTIYPDTVQTYSENMTSPSYDGTDPFGGQSNTSLTSSNVGVGTFLVYIQDDSSQSGIGTLYASISSCNNSLLGCNSTVCTGYASSIAVLESQISPLRAQLPNKISDSNAIKTERRYSQTERYGQKNGMATLNERNGEMKSVIGVINSQ
;
A
#
# COMPACT_ATOMS: atom_id res chain seq x y z
N MET A 1 23.20 -51.62 -21.25
CA MET A 1 21.96 -50.93 -20.79
C MET A 1 22.26 -49.69 -19.96
N SER A 2 23.30 -49.70 -19.15
CA SER A 2 23.77 -48.59 -18.29
C SER A 2 24.18 -47.33 -19.08
N GLU A 3 24.97 -47.45 -20.15
CA GLU A 3 25.43 -46.28 -20.95
C GLU A 3 24.29 -45.47 -21.55
N LYS A 4 23.21 -46.14 -22.03
CA LYS A 4 22.05 -45.45 -22.59
C LYS A 4 21.27 -44.69 -21.53
N LEU A 5 21.23 -45.19 -20.28
CA LEU A 5 20.63 -44.52 -19.16
C LEU A 5 21.45 -43.33 -18.71
N ILE A 6 22.77 -43.50 -18.55
CA ILE A 6 23.69 -42.42 -18.20
C ILE A 6 23.57 -41.25 -19.20
N LYS A 7 23.56 -41.58 -20.51
CA LYS A 7 23.38 -40.56 -21.55
C LYS A 7 22.10 -39.77 -21.36
N LYS A 8 20.94 -40.45 -21.13
CA LYS A 8 19.66 -39.77 -20.89
C LYS A 8 19.67 -38.86 -19.64
N LEU A 9 20.32 -39.32 -18.57
CA LEU A 9 20.45 -38.52 -17.35
C LEU A 9 21.31 -37.27 -17.59
N ASN A 10 22.44 -37.42 -18.28
CA ASN A 10 23.30 -36.29 -18.64
C ASN A 10 22.61 -35.30 -19.57
N ASP A 11 21.86 -35.74 -20.58
CA ASP A 11 21.09 -34.89 -21.48
C ASP A 11 20.04 -34.07 -20.68
N ARG A 12 19.40 -34.69 -19.66
CA ARG A 12 18.42 -34.01 -18.81
C ARG A 12 19.09 -33.03 -17.85
N ILE A 13 20.22 -33.36 -17.27
CA ILE A 13 21.03 -32.45 -16.45
C ILE A 13 21.41 -31.21 -17.26
N SER A 14 21.94 -31.39 -18.46
CA SER A 14 22.30 -30.27 -19.35
C SER A 14 21.11 -29.38 -19.71
N SER A 15 19.93 -29.98 -19.97
CA SER A 15 18.71 -29.23 -20.21
C SER A 15 18.30 -28.40 -18.98
N ASN A 16 18.35 -28.99 -17.78
CA ASN A 16 18.05 -28.29 -16.55
C ASN A 16 19.04 -27.14 -16.27
N GLU A 17 20.34 -27.37 -16.51
CA GLU A 17 21.38 -26.36 -16.33
C GLU A 17 21.19 -25.17 -17.29
N THR A 18 20.69 -25.40 -18.51
CA THR A 18 20.33 -24.33 -19.44
C THR A 18 19.17 -23.50 -18.90
N VAL A 19 18.12 -24.12 -18.33
CA VAL A 19 16.98 -23.43 -17.73
C VAL A 19 17.44 -22.65 -16.51
N ILE A 20 18.24 -23.21 -15.64
CA ILE A 20 18.82 -22.56 -14.48
C ILE A 20 19.59 -21.30 -14.91
N GLY A 21 20.45 -21.39 -15.90
CA GLY A 21 21.20 -20.25 -16.43
C GLY A 21 20.27 -19.10 -16.91
N GLY A 22 19.20 -19.44 -17.63
CA GLY A 22 18.22 -18.45 -18.05
C GLY A 22 17.51 -17.75 -16.87
N ILE A 23 17.18 -18.51 -15.82
CA ILE A 23 16.59 -17.94 -14.59
C ILE A 23 17.60 -17.04 -13.86
N GLU A 24 18.85 -17.44 -13.77
CA GLU A 24 19.92 -16.66 -13.14
C GLU A 24 20.17 -15.32 -13.84
N GLU A 25 19.98 -15.26 -15.15
CA GLU A 25 20.06 -14.00 -15.92
C GLU A 25 18.83 -13.11 -15.74
N GLU A 26 17.66 -13.70 -15.44
CA GLU A 26 16.39 -12.96 -15.34
C GLU A 26 16.15 -12.37 -13.93
N ILE A 27 16.62 -13.04 -12.89
CA ILE A 27 16.46 -12.59 -11.49
C ILE A 27 17.01 -11.17 -11.27
N PRO A 28 18.19 -10.76 -11.74
CA PRO A 28 18.69 -9.39 -11.54
C PRO A 28 17.82 -8.34 -12.19
N LYS A 29 17.24 -8.61 -13.37
CA LYS A 29 16.34 -7.68 -14.06
C LYS A 29 15.06 -7.49 -13.29
N GLN A 30 14.52 -8.57 -12.70
CA GLN A 30 13.34 -8.47 -11.84
C GLN A 30 13.65 -7.72 -10.54
N ASP A 31 14.84 -7.89 -9.96
CA ASP A 31 15.29 -7.13 -8.80
C ASP A 31 15.38 -5.64 -9.11
N GLU A 32 15.87 -5.26 -10.29
CA GLU A 32 15.89 -3.88 -10.78
C GLU A 32 14.47 -3.32 -10.93
N THR A 33 13.58 -4.03 -11.60
CA THR A 33 12.17 -3.64 -11.77
C THR A 33 11.45 -3.45 -10.43
N ILE A 34 11.65 -4.37 -9.47
CA ILE A 34 11.07 -4.27 -8.12
C ILE A 34 11.59 -3.02 -7.40
N ASN A 35 12.89 -2.72 -7.57
CA ASN A 35 13.49 -1.52 -7.00
C ASN A 35 12.93 -0.24 -7.64
N GLU A 36 12.77 -0.20 -8.96
CA GLU A 36 12.16 0.92 -9.68
C GLU A 36 10.75 1.21 -9.17
N PHE A 37 9.89 0.20 -9.06
CA PHE A 37 8.55 0.35 -8.47
C PHE A 37 8.61 0.91 -7.04
N THR A 38 9.59 0.47 -6.25
CA THR A 38 9.78 0.95 -4.88
C THR A 38 10.15 2.44 -4.87
N GLN A 39 11.04 2.87 -5.76
CA GLN A 39 11.45 4.28 -5.87
C GLN A 39 10.30 5.19 -6.35
N ILE A 40 9.41 4.68 -7.18
CA ILE A 40 8.24 5.44 -7.66
C ILE A 40 7.17 5.56 -6.57
N VAL A 41 6.95 4.51 -5.78
CA VAL A 41 5.89 4.47 -4.75
C VAL A 41 6.21 5.37 -3.55
N ILE A 42 7.46 5.40 -3.10
CA ILE A 42 7.85 6.14 -1.89
C ILE A 42 7.44 7.63 -1.94
N PRO A 43 7.73 8.40 -3.01
CA PRO A 43 7.34 9.80 -3.08
C PRO A 43 5.81 9.98 -3.11
N ILE A 44 5.05 9.07 -3.77
CA ILE A 44 3.59 9.13 -3.80
C ILE A 44 3.01 8.90 -2.39
N ASP A 45 3.48 7.89 -1.67
CA ASP A 45 3.06 7.61 -0.30
C ASP A 45 3.36 8.79 0.64
N ASN A 46 4.55 9.39 0.51
CA ASN A 46 4.93 10.55 1.29
C ASN A 46 4.04 11.76 0.98
N GLU A 47 3.64 11.93 -0.27
CA GLU A 47 2.73 13.00 -0.68
C GLU A 47 1.33 12.79 -0.10
N VAL A 48 0.80 11.56 -0.09
CA VAL A 48 -0.47 11.21 0.55
C VAL A 48 -0.44 11.55 2.05
N VAL A 49 0.63 11.19 2.75
CA VAL A 49 0.83 11.52 4.17
C VAL A 49 0.93 13.04 4.37
N SER A 50 1.65 13.74 3.51
CA SER A 50 1.79 15.21 3.57
C SER A 50 0.46 15.93 3.38
N ILE A 51 -0.34 15.54 2.37
CA ILE A 51 -1.66 16.11 2.12
C ILE A 51 -2.59 15.86 3.32
N THR A 52 -2.60 14.65 3.86
CA THR A 52 -3.42 14.32 5.04
C THR A 52 -3.01 15.16 6.26
N SER A 53 -1.72 15.37 6.45
CA SER A 53 -1.19 16.23 7.51
C SER A 53 -1.61 17.70 7.33
N GLN A 54 -1.64 18.21 6.10
CA GLN A 54 -2.12 19.56 5.79
C GLN A 54 -3.61 19.70 6.10
N ILE A 55 -4.43 18.72 5.70
CA ILE A 55 -5.86 18.67 6.04
C ILE A 55 -6.06 18.75 7.56
N ASN A 56 -5.33 17.93 8.31
CA ASN A 56 -5.44 17.89 9.77
C ASN A 56 -4.93 19.18 10.42
N GLY A 57 -3.92 19.82 9.85
CA GLY A 57 -3.45 21.14 10.25
C GLY A 57 -4.54 22.21 10.10
N LEU A 58 -5.26 22.21 8.97
CA LEU A 58 -6.40 23.12 8.74
C LEU A 58 -7.56 22.84 9.70
N LYS A 59 -7.88 21.57 9.94
CA LYS A 59 -8.91 21.17 10.93
C LYS A 59 -8.55 21.66 12.34
N ASN A 60 -7.30 21.53 12.75
CA ASN A 60 -6.86 22.05 14.05
C ASN A 60 -6.99 23.58 14.15
N GLN A 61 -6.70 24.32 13.07
CA GLN A 61 -6.92 25.77 13.04
C GLN A 61 -8.41 26.12 13.18
N ILE A 62 -9.31 25.37 12.54
CA ILE A 62 -10.76 25.52 12.70
C ILE A 62 -11.16 25.29 14.16
N VAL A 63 -10.64 24.27 14.84
CA VAL A 63 -10.90 24.02 16.26
C VAL A 63 -10.48 25.22 17.10
N VAL A 64 -9.27 25.75 16.90
CA VAL A 64 -8.75 26.91 17.64
C VAL A 64 -9.62 28.14 17.41
N LEU A 65 -9.96 28.46 16.15
CA LEU A 65 -10.83 29.59 15.83
C LEU A 65 -12.23 29.45 16.48
N SER A 66 -12.77 28.24 16.50
CA SER A 66 -14.04 27.93 17.12
C SER A 66 -14.02 28.17 18.62
N GLN A 67 -12.98 27.73 19.30
CA GLN A 67 -12.79 27.98 20.74
C GLN A 67 -12.66 29.47 21.05
N GLN A 68 -11.90 30.21 20.23
CA GLN A 68 -11.80 31.67 20.35
C GLN A 68 -13.14 32.34 20.14
N ALA A 69 -13.90 31.94 19.13
CA ALA A 69 -15.23 32.46 18.87
C ALA A 69 -16.18 32.24 20.07
N TYR A 70 -16.19 31.02 20.62
CA TYR A 70 -16.99 30.71 21.81
C TYR A 70 -16.59 31.55 23.03
N SER A 71 -15.29 31.80 23.21
CA SER A 71 -14.79 32.59 24.34
C SER A 71 -15.26 34.05 24.33
N VAL A 72 -15.60 34.58 23.16
CA VAL A 72 -16.12 35.95 22.97
C VAL A 72 -17.67 36.00 22.80
N GLY A 73 -18.33 34.87 23.06
CA GLY A 73 -19.78 34.78 23.04
C GLY A 73 -20.41 34.51 21.68
N CYS A 74 -19.63 34.08 20.69
CA CYS A 74 -20.18 33.62 19.42
C CYS A 74 -20.67 32.17 19.55
N GLY A 75 -21.81 31.86 18.93
CA GLY A 75 -22.39 30.53 18.92
C GLY A 75 -23.37 30.26 20.05
N THR A 76 -24.28 29.32 19.80
CA THR A 76 -25.39 28.98 20.70
C THR A 76 -25.11 27.78 21.62
N THR A 77 -24.04 27.07 21.43
CA THR A 77 -23.70 25.87 22.21
C THR A 77 -22.31 25.96 22.82
N SER A 78 -22.25 25.79 24.13
CA SER A 78 -21.00 25.73 24.91
C SER A 78 -20.27 24.38 24.81
N GLY A 79 -20.51 23.61 23.76
CA GLY A 79 -19.88 22.32 23.53
C GLY A 79 -18.63 22.44 22.70
N ALA A 80 -17.50 21.94 23.19
CA ALA A 80 -16.31 21.75 22.39
C ALA A 80 -16.66 20.87 21.17
N THR A 81 -16.65 21.45 19.98
CA THR A 81 -16.85 20.68 18.76
C THR A 81 -15.62 19.81 18.55
N THR A 82 -15.78 18.51 18.67
CA THR A 82 -14.70 17.57 18.40
C THR A 82 -14.63 17.36 16.88
N ILE A 83 -13.56 17.80 16.27
CA ILE A 83 -13.26 17.55 14.87
C ILE A 83 -12.22 16.44 14.83
N TYR A 84 -12.62 15.28 14.32
CA TYR A 84 -11.70 14.12 14.23
C TYR A 84 -10.76 14.27 13.04
N PRO A 85 -9.51 13.80 13.17
CA PRO A 85 -8.54 13.87 12.09
C PRO A 85 -8.88 12.87 10.98
N ASP A 86 -8.60 13.25 9.74
CA ASP A 86 -8.51 12.31 8.63
C ASP A 86 -7.30 11.40 8.83
N THR A 87 -7.41 10.15 8.46
CA THR A 87 -6.33 9.17 8.64
C THR A 87 -5.98 8.44 7.36
N VAL A 88 -4.70 8.12 7.21
CA VAL A 88 -4.22 7.17 6.21
C VAL A 88 -3.79 5.91 6.95
N GLN A 89 -4.41 4.81 6.61
CA GLN A 89 -4.09 3.51 7.17
C GLN A 89 -3.41 2.64 6.12
N THR A 90 -2.60 1.72 6.58
CA THR A 90 -2.02 0.68 5.74
C THR A 90 -2.71 -0.64 6.03
N TYR A 91 -3.05 -1.37 5.00
CA TYR A 91 -3.53 -2.74 5.13
C TYR A 91 -2.63 -3.68 4.34
N SER A 92 -2.54 -4.91 4.82
CA SER A 92 -1.78 -5.97 4.17
C SER A 92 -2.76 -6.92 3.52
N GLU A 93 -2.66 -7.07 2.20
CA GLU A 93 -3.33 -8.17 1.53
C GLU A 93 -2.43 -9.40 1.52
N ASN A 94 -2.92 -10.49 2.09
CA ASN A 94 -2.29 -11.78 1.86
C ASN A 94 -2.54 -12.19 0.41
N MET A 95 -1.48 -12.29 -0.42
CA MET A 95 -1.61 -13.00 -1.67
C MET A 95 -1.80 -14.49 -1.36
N THR A 96 -2.96 -14.99 -1.64
CA THR A 96 -3.06 -16.38 -2.05
C THR A 96 -2.21 -16.47 -3.32
N SER A 97 -1.15 -17.26 -3.29
CA SER A 97 -0.38 -17.63 -4.47
C SER A 97 -1.36 -17.86 -5.61
N PRO A 98 -1.17 -17.23 -6.80
CA PRO A 98 -1.92 -17.68 -7.95
C PRO A 98 -1.69 -19.18 -7.99
N SER A 99 -2.78 -19.97 -7.92
CA SER A 99 -2.67 -21.38 -8.15
C SER A 99 -2.16 -21.53 -9.57
N TYR A 100 -0.91 -21.92 -9.71
CA TYR A 100 -0.41 -22.37 -10.99
C TYR A 100 -1.33 -23.50 -11.40
N ASP A 101 -2.09 -23.31 -12.45
CA ASP A 101 -3.09 -24.23 -12.99
C ASP A 101 -2.46 -25.44 -13.69
N GLY A 102 -1.53 -26.11 -13.03
CA GLY A 102 -0.97 -27.39 -13.49
C GLY A 102 -0.15 -27.36 -14.78
N THR A 103 0.00 -26.23 -15.43
CA THR A 103 0.94 -26.04 -16.53
C THR A 103 2.27 -25.48 -16.01
N ASP A 104 2.92 -26.27 -15.15
CA ASP A 104 4.31 -26.07 -14.80
C ASP A 104 5.13 -26.11 -16.09
N PRO A 105 5.74 -25.00 -16.54
CA PRO A 105 6.61 -25.01 -17.71
C PRO A 105 7.79 -25.98 -17.55
N PHE A 106 7.99 -26.50 -16.34
CA PHE A 106 9.03 -27.45 -15.99
C PHE A 106 8.51 -28.90 -15.81
N GLY A 107 7.22 -29.18 -16.06
CA GLY A 107 6.63 -30.52 -16.16
C GLY A 107 6.62 -31.31 -14.86
N GLY A 108 6.55 -30.66 -13.70
CA GLY A 108 6.41 -31.30 -12.41
C GLY A 108 5.18 -30.78 -11.68
N GLN A 109 4.29 -31.67 -11.27
CA GLN A 109 3.19 -31.32 -10.34
C GLN A 109 3.80 -30.99 -8.97
N SER A 110 4.18 -29.73 -8.77
CA SER A 110 4.49 -29.24 -7.45
C SER A 110 3.29 -28.47 -6.92
N ASN A 111 2.42 -29.17 -6.19
CA ASN A 111 1.47 -28.58 -5.27
C ASN A 111 2.21 -27.94 -4.07
N THR A 112 3.23 -27.13 -4.31
CA THR A 112 3.77 -26.28 -3.27
C THR A 112 2.80 -25.13 -3.10
N SER A 113 1.83 -25.33 -2.24
CA SER A 113 1.10 -24.26 -1.57
C SER A 113 2.16 -23.31 -0.97
N LEU A 114 2.46 -22.22 -1.68
CA LEU A 114 3.26 -21.13 -1.14
C LEU A 114 2.47 -20.59 0.04
N THR A 115 2.82 -21.01 1.25
CA THR A 115 2.28 -20.42 2.45
C THR A 115 2.60 -18.94 2.42
N SER A 116 1.57 -18.12 2.52
CA SER A 116 1.57 -16.66 2.36
C SER A 116 2.55 -15.89 3.26
N SER A 117 3.27 -16.57 4.13
CA SER A 117 4.16 -15.96 5.12
C SER A 117 5.48 -15.43 4.57
N ASN A 118 5.88 -15.75 3.32
CA ASN A 118 7.20 -15.41 2.78
C ASN A 118 7.17 -14.60 1.47
N VAL A 119 6.01 -14.38 0.88
CA VAL A 119 5.87 -13.52 -0.29
C VAL A 119 5.60 -12.12 0.24
N GLY A 120 6.45 -11.16 -0.10
CA GLY A 120 6.44 -9.80 0.41
C GLY A 120 5.02 -9.24 0.55
N VAL A 121 4.63 -8.95 1.79
CA VAL A 121 3.32 -8.41 2.12
C VAL A 121 3.23 -7.03 1.46
N GLY A 122 2.38 -6.89 0.45
CA GLY A 122 2.09 -5.60 -0.15
C GLY A 122 1.34 -4.74 0.87
N THR A 123 1.94 -3.61 1.26
CA THR A 123 1.29 -2.65 2.15
C THR A 123 0.58 -1.61 1.31
N PHE A 124 -0.74 -1.68 1.27
CA PHE A 124 -1.60 -0.77 0.51
C PHE A 124 -2.08 0.37 1.38
N LEU A 125 -2.41 1.52 0.76
CA LEU A 125 -2.95 2.68 1.45
C LEU A 125 -4.47 2.71 1.35
N VAL A 126 -5.10 3.07 2.47
CA VAL A 126 -6.51 3.44 2.56
C VAL A 126 -6.60 4.79 3.26
N TYR A 127 -7.32 5.72 2.65
CA TYR A 127 -7.68 6.98 3.26
C TYR A 127 -9.05 6.87 3.91
N ILE A 128 -9.13 7.25 5.17
CA ILE A 128 -10.37 7.31 5.93
C ILE A 128 -10.65 8.78 6.20
N GLN A 129 -11.65 9.28 5.50
CA GLN A 129 -12.22 10.59 5.78
C GLN A 129 -13.11 10.48 7.01
N ASP A 130 -12.92 11.36 7.97
CA ASP A 130 -13.86 11.43 9.08
C ASP A 130 -15.09 12.26 8.71
N ASP A 131 -16.15 11.57 8.29
CA ASP A 131 -17.42 12.18 7.88
C ASP A 131 -18.18 12.80 9.05
N SER A 132 -17.93 12.38 10.29
CA SER A 132 -18.54 12.98 11.48
C SER A 132 -18.10 14.44 11.64
N SER A 133 -16.93 14.79 11.13
CA SER A 133 -16.42 16.16 11.13
C SER A 133 -17.02 17.04 10.03
N GLN A 134 -17.56 16.49 8.93
CA GLN A 134 -18.20 17.29 7.88
C GLN A 134 -19.52 17.90 8.33
N SER A 135 -20.37 17.11 8.95
CA SER A 135 -21.59 17.64 9.56
C SER A 135 -21.27 18.58 10.75
N GLY A 136 -20.15 18.33 11.43
CA GLY A 136 -19.63 19.14 12.52
C GLY A 136 -19.17 20.53 12.09
N ILE A 137 -18.40 20.63 10.99
CA ILE A 137 -17.87 21.93 10.52
C ILE A 137 -18.99 22.82 9.99
N GLY A 138 -19.90 22.30 9.19
CA GLY A 138 -21.04 23.07 8.68
C GLY A 138 -21.97 23.53 9.79
N THR A 139 -22.26 22.72 10.80
CA THR A 139 -23.01 23.04 11.97
C THR A 139 -22.28 24.09 12.82
N LEU A 140 -21.00 24.01 12.94
CA LEU A 140 -20.11 24.91 13.64
C LEU A 140 -20.15 26.33 13.02
N TYR A 141 -20.03 26.40 11.70
CA TYR A 141 -20.13 27.65 10.95
C TYR A 141 -21.46 28.36 11.21
N ALA A 142 -22.58 27.67 11.07
CA ALA A 142 -23.91 28.19 11.31
C ALA A 142 -24.09 28.63 12.76
N SER A 143 -23.52 27.93 13.71
CA SER A 143 -23.55 28.26 15.13
C SER A 143 -22.74 29.55 15.44
N ILE A 144 -21.49 29.60 14.94
CA ILE A 144 -20.55 30.68 15.26
C ILE A 144 -20.95 32.00 14.62
N SER A 145 -21.65 32.02 13.48
CA SER A 145 -22.06 33.26 12.81
C SER A 145 -23.07 34.10 13.63
N SER A 146 -23.66 33.52 14.66
CA SER A 146 -24.65 34.20 15.52
C SER A 146 -24.09 34.52 16.89
N CYS A 147 -24.52 35.67 17.46
CA CYS A 147 -24.28 36.00 18.85
C CYS A 147 -25.11 35.14 19.78
N ASN A 148 -24.54 34.68 20.89
CA ASN A 148 -25.30 34.14 21.99
C ASN A 148 -25.95 35.29 22.80
N ASN A 149 -27.23 35.45 22.64
CA ASN A 149 -28.00 36.52 23.30
C ASN A 149 -27.95 36.45 24.83
N SER A 150 -27.44 35.36 25.42
CA SER A 150 -27.31 35.19 26.85
C SER A 150 -26.02 35.82 27.42
N LEU A 151 -25.09 36.24 26.55
CA LEU A 151 -23.79 36.81 26.95
C LEU A 151 -23.77 38.33 26.66
N LEU A 152 -23.59 39.11 27.70
CA LEU A 152 -23.39 40.55 27.60
C LEU A 152 -22.05 40.83 26.88
N GLY A 153 -22.12 41.55 25.77
CA GLY A 153 -20.93 42.02 25.04
C GLY A 153 -20.62 41.26 23.75
N CYS A 154 -21.43 40.32 23.32
CA CYS A 154 -21.24 39.68 22.01
C CYS A 154 -21.37 40.69 20.88
N ASN A 155 -20.47 40.65 19.90
CA ASN A 155 -20.45 41.47 18.72
C ASN A 155 -20.68 40.63 17.46
N SER A 156 -21.81 40.83 16.77
CA SER A 156 -22.14 40.04 15.57
C SER A 156 -21.11 40.18 14.43
N THR A 157 -20.47 41.36 14.32
CA THR A 157 -19.41 41.55 13.31
C THR A 157 -18.18 40.68 13.61
N VAL A 158 -17.83 40.53 14.88
CA VAL A 158 -16.73 39.65 15.31
C VAL A 158 -17.07 38.19 15.03
N CYS A 159 -18.30 37.78 15.35
CA CYS A 159 -18.77 36.43 15.11
C CYS A 159 -18.76 36.07 13.59
N THR A 160 -19.24 37.00 12.77
CA THR A 160 -19.20 36.87 11.31
C THR A 160 -17.75 36.77 10.81
N GLY A 161 -16.82 37.51 11.43
CA GLY A 161 -15.37 37.41 11.11
C GLY A 161 -14.79 36.01 11.39
N TYR A 162 -15.10 35.45 12.56
CA TYR A 162 -14.70 34.06 12.87
C TYR A 162 -15.31 33.04 11.90
N ALA A 163 -16.61 33.14 11.64
CA ALA A 163 -17.29 32.27 10.71
C ALA A 163 -16.67 32.34 9.30
N SER A 164 -16.37 33.53 8.80
CA SER A 164 -15.72 33.73 7.51
C SER A 164 -14.32 33.12 7.49
N SER A 165 -13.54 33.25 8.56
CA SER A 165 -12.21 32.65 8.66
C SER A 165 -12.27 31.13 8.64
N ILE A 166 -13.23 30.52 9.33
CA ILE A 166 -13.45 29.07 9.31
C ILE A 166 -13.87 28.61 7.91
N ALA A 167 -14.76 29.33 7.22
CA ALA A 167 -15.18 29.01 5.86
C ALA A 167 -14.00 29.04 4.87
N VAL A 168 -13.07 29.98 5.04
CA VAL A 168 -11.83 30.02 4.22
C VAL A 168 -10.98 28.78 4.46
N LEU A 169 -10.76 28.36 5.69
CA LEU A 169 -10.00 27.15 6.01
C LEU A 169 -10.68 25.89 5.46
N GLU A 170 -11.99 25.78 5.60
CA GLU A 170 -12.77 24.67 5.07
C GLU A 170 -12.68 24.60 3.54
N SER A 171 -12.74 25.74 2.85
CA SER A 171 -12.56 25.80 1.40
C SER A 171 -11.20 25.30 0.91
N GLN A 172 -10.17 25.30 1.76
CA GLN A 172 -8.84 24.77 1.46
C GLN A 172 -8.77 23.25 1.67
N ILE A 173 -9.60 22.66 2.52
CA ILE A 173 -9.60 21.21 2.79
C ILE A 173 -10.14 20.42 1.59
N SER A 174 -11.22 20.90 0.95
CA SER A 174 -11.88 20.18 -0.13
C SER A 174 -10.94 19.85 -1.32
N PRO A 175 -10.16 20.80 -1.87
CA PRO A 175 -9.25 20.49 -2.96
C PRO A 175 -8.06 19.57 -2.56
N LEU A 176 -7.66 19.59 -1.29
CA LEU A 176 -6.66 18.65 -0.77
C LEU A 176 -7.24 17.24 -0.72
N ARG A 177 -8.43 17.08 -0.19
CA ARG A 177 -9.14 15.79 -0.16
C ARG A 177 -9.37 15.22 -1.56
N ALA A 178 -9.71 16.06 -2.53
CA ALA A 178 -9.93 15.64 -3.90
C ALA A 178 -8.70 15.04 -4.59
N GLN A 179 -7.49 15.32 -4.10
CA GLN A 179 -6.25 14.76 -4.64
C GLN A 179 -5.97 13.34 -4.14
N LEU A 180 -6.41 12.99 -2.93
CA LEU A 180 -6.04 11.75 -2.25
C LEU A 180 -6.50 10.48 -2.98
N PRO A 181 -7.74 10.35 -3.49
CA PRO A 181 -8.19 9.12 -4.15
C PRO A 181 -7.32 8.72 -5.34
N ASN A 182 -6.96 9.67 -6.19
CA ASN A 182 -6.11 9.39 -7.36
C ASN A 182 -4.71 8.96 -6.92
N LYS A 183 -4.07 9.69 -6.00
CA LYS A 183 -2.73 9.35 -5.51
C LYS A 183 -2.68 7.99 -4.81
N ILE A 184 -3.70 7.65 -4.03
CA ILE A 184 -3.80 6.34 -3.39
C ILE A 184 -4.02 5.24 -4.43
N SER A 185 -4.87 5.48 -5.43
CA SER A 185 -5.08 4.56 -6.54
C SER A 185 -3.78 4.28 -7.29
N ASP A 186 -3.04 5.34 -7.64
CA ASP A 186 -1.76 5.24 -8.35
C ASP A 186 -0.72 4.48 -7.52
N SER A 187 -0.58 4.82 -6.23
CA SER A 187 0.30 4.12 -5.31
C SER A 187 -0.05 2.64 -5.21
N ASN A 188 -1.32 2.31 -5.01
CA ASN A 188 -1.77 0.94 -4.87
C ASN A 188 -1.63 0.13 -6.16
N ALA A 189 -1.84 0.74 -7.33
CA ALA A 189 -1.59 0.10 -8.63
C ALA A 189 -0.11 -0.30 -8.78
N ILE A 190 0.82 0.62 -8.51
CA ILE A 190 2.26 0.34 -8.59
C ILE A 190 2.68 -0.72 -7.57
N LYS A 191 2.13 -0.69 -6.37
CA LYS A 191 2.36 -1.72 -5.34
C LYS A 191 1.87 -3.10 -5.80
N THR A 192 0.77 -3.16 -6.54
CA THR A 192 0.24 -4.38 -7.13
C THR A 192 1.22 -4.95 -8.16
N GLU A 193 1.72 -4.11 -9.09
CA GLU A 193 2.70 -4.54 -10.09
C GLU A 193 4.01 -5.00 -9.44
N ARG A 194 4.51 -4.25 -8.46
CA ARG A 194 5.69 -4.66 -7.68
C ARG A 194 5.50 -6.04 -7.06
N ARG A 195 4.32 -6.29 -6.53
CA ARG A 195 3.97 -7.56 -5.90
C ARG A 195 3.92 -8.71 -6.90
N TYR A 196 3.41 -8.49 -8.11
CA TYR A 196 3.47 -9.49 -9.18
C TYR A 196 4.92 -9.85 -9.52
N SER A 197 5.78 -8.87 -9.72
CA SER A 197 7.21 -9.08 -9.99
C SER A 197 7.92 -9.83 -8.86
N GLN A 198 7.60 -9.53 -7.60
CA GLN A 198 8.13 -10.25 -6.44
C GLN A 198 7.68 -11.71 -6.41
N THR A 199 6.42 -11.99 -6.75
CA THR A 199 5.87 -13.35 -6.79
C THR A 199 6.51 -14.18 -7.91
N GLU A 200 6.66 -13.59 -9.08
CA GLU A 200 7.34 -14.23 -10.22
C GLU A 200 8.79 -14.58 -9.90
N ARG A 201 9.54 -13.59 -9.37
CA ARG A 201 10.92 -13.80 -8.91
C ARG A 201 11.03 -14.93 -7.88
N TYR A 202 10.11 -14.99 -6.94
CA TYR A 202 10.08 -16.04 -5.93
C TYR A 202 9.82 -17.41 -6.56
N GLY A 203 8.85 -17.50 -7.48
CA GLY A 203 8.56 -18.72 -8.24
C GLY A 203 9.77 -19.22 -9.03
N GLN A 204 10.50 -18.33 -9.70
CA GLN A 204 11.72 -18.67 -10.43
C GLN A 204 12.83 -19.18 -9.50
N LYS A 205 13.06 -18.53 -8.36
CA LYS A 205 14.05 -18.99 -7.36
C LYS A 205 13.73 -20.39 -6.83
N ASN A 206 12.46 -20.68 -6.57
CA ASN A 206 12.03 -22.00 -6.12
C ASN A 206 12.17 -23.05 -7.23
N GLY A 207 11.81 -22.70 -8.47
CA GLY A 207 12.02 -23.56 -9.64
C GLY A 207 13.49 -23.93 -9.82
N MET A 208 14.38 -22.94 -9.73
CA MET A 208 15.82 -23.16 -9.81
C MET A 208 16.34 -24.08 -8.70
N ALA A 209 15.89 -23.88 -7.45
CA ALA A 209 16.27 -24.75 -6.33
C ALA A 209 15.85 -26.21 -6.57
N THR A 210 14.60 -26.40 -7.04
CA THR A 210 14.08 -27.75 -7.38
C THR A 210 14.88 -28.42 -8.51
N LEU A 211 15.26 -27.66 -9.56
CA LEU A 211 16.05 -28.18 -10.65
C LEU A 211 17.46 -28.55 -10.18
N ASN A 212 18.07 -27.78 -9.30
CA ASN A 212 19.39 -28.09 -8.71
C ASN A 212 19.33 -29.35 -7.86
N GLU A 213 18.29 -29.54 -7.04
CA GLU A 213 18.09 -30.77 -6.26
C GLU A 213 17.97 -31.98 -7.16
N ARG A 214 17.12 -31.93 -8.19
CA ARG A 214 16.97 -33.03 -9.20
C ARG A 214 18.26 -33.32 -9.94
N ASN A 215 19.05 -32.32 -10.28
CA ASN A 215 20.36 -32.52 -10.90
C ASN A 215 21.32 -33.25 -9.95
N GLY A 216 21.28 -32.92 -8.65
CA GLY A 216 22.05 -33.61 -7.61
C GLY A 216 21.69 -35.09 -7.51
N GLU A 217 20.38 -35.40 -7.50
CA GLU A 217 19.87 -36.77 -7.48
C GLU A 217 20.31 -37.56 -8.73
N MET A 218 20.19 -36.99 -9.93
CA MET A 218 20.62 -37.62 -11.17
C MET A 218 22.13 -37.87 -11.20
N LYS A 219 22.92 -36.91 -10.74
CA LYS A 219 24.38 -37.07 -10.61
C LYS A 219 24.76 -38.20 -9.63
N SER A 220 24.01 -38.33 -8.52
CA SER A 220 24.18 -39.43 -7.56
C SER A 220 23.88 -40.80 -8.19
N VAL A 221 22.76 -40.90 -8.92
CA VAL A 221 22.41 -42.15 -9.65
C VAL A 221 23.50 -42.55 -10.67
N ILE A 222 24.04 -41.59 -11.44
CA ILE A 222 25.13 -41.81 -12.38
C ILE A 222 26.35 -42.33 -11.63
N GLY A 223 26.69 -41.77 -10.46
CA GLY A 223 27.79 -42.23 -9.62
C GLY A 223 27.65 -43.69 -9.19
N VAL A 224 26.46 -44.09 -8.77
CA VAL A 224 26.16 -45.49 -8.39
C VAL A 224 26.31 -46.44 -9.61
N ILE A 225 25.82 -46.07 -10.77
CA ILE A 225 25.91 -46.89 -11.98
C ILE A 225 27.37 -47.07 -12.41
N ASN A 226 28.20 -46.05 -12.28
CA ASN A 226 29.63 -46.11 -12.67
C ASN A 226 30.49 -46.88 -11.66
N SER A 227 30.01 -47.15 -10.46
CA SER A 227 30.72 -47.90 -9.41
C SER A 227 30.43 -49.41 -9.43
N GLN A 228 29.51 -49.85 -10.28
CA GLN A 228 29.17 -51.27 -10.52
C GLN A 228 29.92 -51.83 -11.72
#